data_3305efa41ad4ce700083271549f13032
#
_entry.id   3305efa41ad4ce700083271549f13032
#
_cell.length_a   1.000
_cell.length_b   1.000
_cell.length_c   1.000
_cell.angle_alpha   90.00
_cell.angle_beta   90.00
_cell.angle_gamma   90.00
#
_symmetry.space_group_name_H-M   'P 1'
#
loop_
_entity.id
_entity.type
_entity.pdbx_description
1 polymer ?
#
loop_
_entity_poly.entity_id
_entity_poly.type
_entity_poly.pdbx_seq_one_letter_code
_entity_poly.pdbx_strand_id
1 'polypeptide(L)'
;MKKEKLELKHQEYAQSIKFSDFKIYDILRNKIPNEYHIHLSNSSIIRYAQLFDFKEHHTFYCNRGANGIDGSTSTAMGFAMISTSPILLITGDLSFFYDINGLWNQYIPPQTRIIIINNGGGDIFRIIPGPDSSNAIDKFIATQHNKNAKYFAKAFNFEYSSVDNQDDFELSLTTFFTPSSLPKILEINTSKIDNAQVLRNYFNSLK
;
A
#
# COMPACT_ATOMS: atom_id res chain seq x y z
N MET A 1 -23.09 -21.24 2.06
CA MET A 1 -22.26 -22.45 2.33
C MET A 1 -20.83 -22.36 1.75
N LYS A 2 -20.63 -22.32 0.42
CA LYS A 2 -19.25 -22.27 -0.14
C LYS A 2 -18.55 -20.93 0.12
N LYS A 3 -19.27 -19.80 -0.03
CA LYS A 3 -18.76 -18.44 0.23
C LYS A 3 -18.41 -18.27 1.71
N GLU A 4 -19.29 -18.64 2.61
CA GLU A 4 -19.07 -18.56 4.08
C GLU A 4 -17.84 -19.36 4.53
N LYS A 5 -17.63 -20.57 3.96
CA LYS A 5 -16.45 -21.37 4.26
C LYS A 5 -15.16 -20.71 3.80
N LEU A 6 -15.16 -20.02 2.65
CA LEU A 6 -13.99 -19.27 2.16
C LEU A 6 -13.71 -18.05 3.04
N GLU A 7 -14.74 -17.37 3.49
CA GLU A 7 -14.62 -16.21 4.37
C GLU A 7 -14.06 -16.60 5.74
N LEU A 8 -14.51 -17.72 6.32
CA LEU A 8 -13.92 -18.26 7.54
C LEU A 8 -12.44 -18.59 7.39
N LYS A 9 -12.05 -19.29 6.32
CA LYS A 9 -10.63 -19.59 6.03
C LYS A 9 -9.80 -18.32 5.86
N HIS A 10 -10.35 -17.28 5.21
CA HIS A 10 -9.69 -15.99 5.07
C HIS A 10 -9.43 -15.35 6.44
N GLN A 11 -10.45 -15.31 7.30
CA GLN A 11 -10.36 -14.74 8.64
C GLN A 11 -9.37 -15.52 9.54
N GLU A 12 -9.44 -16.84 9.52
CA GLU A 12 -8.50 -17.70 10.26
C GLU A 12 -7.06 -17.44 9.80
N TYR A 13 -6.82 -17.36 8.50
CA TYR A 13 -5.50 -17.06 7.96
C TYR A 13 -5.03 -15.66 8.41
N ALA A 14 -5.86 -14.64 8.24
CA ALA A 14 -5.53 -13.26 8.61
C ALA A 14 -5.18 -13.11 10.10
N GLN A 15 -5.83 -13.89 10.98
CA GLN A 15 -5.55 -13.90 12.42
C GLN A 15 -4.22 -14.61 12.75
N SER A 16 -3.86 -15.66 12.00
CA SER A 16 -2.72 -16.53 12.30
C SER A 16 -1.37 -15.98 11.82
N ILE A 17 -1.37 -15.06 10.85
CA ILE A 17 -0.14 -14.57 10.23
C ILE A 17 0.49 -13.41 11.01
N LYS A 18 1.82 -13.36 10.92
CA LYS A 18 2.61 -12.23 11.42
C LYS A 18 2.46 -10.99 10.53
N PHE A 19 2.98 -9.86 11.02
CA PHE A 19 3.05 -8.61 10.27
C PHE A 19 3.66 -8.83 8.87
N SER A 20 2.98 -8.35 7.84
CA SER A 20 3.29 -8.59 6.43
C SER A 20 2.42 -7.69 5.55
N ASP A 21 2.67 -7.64 4.24
CA ASP A 21 1.81 -6.90 3.31
C ASP A 21 0.34 -7.33 3.43
N PHE A 22 0.07 -8.64 3.57
CA PHE A 22 -1.28 -9.14 3.77
C PHE A 22 -1.91 -8.62 5.08
N LYS A 23 -1.15 -8.65 6.19
CA LYS A 23 -1.64 -8.19 7.50
C LYS A 23 -1.92 -6.69 7.53
N ILE A 24 -1.15 -5.90 6.79
CA ILE A 24 -1.40 -4.46 6.62
C ILE A 24 -2.80 -4.21 6.06
N TYR A 25 -3.20 -4.93 5.01
CA TYR A 25 -4.54 -4.76 4.42
C TYR A 25 -5.67 -5.24 5.32
N ASP A 26 -5.46 -6.32 6.07
CA ASP A 26 -6.42 -6.80 7.07
C ASP A 26 -6.72 -5.75 8.14
N ILE A 27 -5.69 -5.02 8.59
CA ILE A 27 -5.83 -3.93 9.55
C ILE A 27 -6.46 -2.69 8.88
N LEU A 28 -5.94 -2.27 7.73
CA LEU A 28 -6.34 -1.02 7.05
C LEU A 28 -7.83 -1.01 6.68
N ARG A 29 -8.39 -2.11 6.17
CA ARG A 29 -9.79 -2.18 5.74
C ARG A 29 -10.79 -1.73 6.81
N ASN A 30 -10.43 -1.87 8.09
CA ASN A 30 -11.27 -1.49 9.22
C ASN A 30 -10.92 -0.10 9.80
N LYS A 31 -9.74 0.44 9.50
CA LYS A 31 -9.20 1.66 10.13
C LYS A 31 -9.34 2.91 9.26
N ILE A 32 -9.50 2.77 7.94
CA ILE A 32 -9.69 3.92 7.05
C ILE A 32 -11.04 4.58 7.35
N PRO A 33 -11.07 5.92 7.62
CA PRO A 33 -12.32 6.64 7.81
C PRO A 33 -13.18 6.65 6.54
N ASN A 34 -14.51 6.71 6.71
CA ASN A 34 -15.46 6.52 5.62
C ASN A 34 -15.41 7.61 4.53
N GLU A 35 -15.00 8.81 4.90
CA GLU A 35 -14.96 9.99 4.02
C GLU A 35 -13.80 9.97 3.00
N TYR A 36 -12.85 9.04 3.14
CA TYR A 36 -11.68 9.00 2.25
C TYR A 36 -11.98 8.40 0.89
N HIS A 37 -11.56 9.08 -0.17
CA HIS A 37 -11.35 8.49 -1.48
C HIS A 37 -10.00 7.76 -1.53
N ILE A 38 -9.99 6.50 -1.95
CA ILE A 38 -8.81 5.65 -1.88
C ILE A 38 -8.23 5.47 -3.29
N HIS A 39 -7.00 5.94 -3.47
CA HIS A 39 -6.20 5.70 -4.67
C HIS A 39 -5.23 4.54 -4.42
N LEU A 40 -5.19 3.59 -5.34
CA LEU A 40 -4.30 2.43 -5.27
C LEU A 40 -3.31 2.45 -6.42
N SER A 41 -2.03 2.25 -6.14
CA SER A 41 -1.06 2.00 -7.19
C SER A 41 -1.18 0.58 -7.73
N ASN A 42 -0.52 0.32 -8.84
CA ASN A 42 -0.50 -1.01 -9.46
C ASN A 42 0.43 -2.01 -8.72
N SER A 43 0.71 -3.14 -9.36
CA SER A 43 1.55 -4.22 -8.84
C SER A 43 0.89 -4.99 -7.69
N SER A 44 1.62 -5.27 -6.60
CA SER A 44 1.11 -5.98 -5.43
C SER A 44 0.00 -5.21 -4.71
N ILE A 45 0.08 -3.88 -4.68
CA ILE A 45 -0.87 -3.01 -3.97
C ILE A 45 -2.33 -3.31 -4.34
N ILE A 46 -2.68 -3.19 -5.60
CA ILE A 46 -4.06 -3.45 -6.04
C ILE A 46 -4.45 -4.93 -5.86
N ARG A 47 -3.50 -5.86 -5.99
CA ARG A 47 -3.78 -7.29 -5.84
C ARG A 47 -4.10 -7.67 -4.40
N TYR A 48 -3.38 -7.13 -3.43
CA TYR A 48 -3.73 -7.32 -2.03
C TYR A 48 -5.07 -6.67 -1.70
N ALA A 49 -5.33 -5.45 -2.17
CA ALA A 49 -6.60 -4.78 -1.93
C ALA A 49 -7.82 -5.61 -2.41
N GLN A 50 -7.67 -6.35 -3.51
CA GLN A 50 -8.73 -7.23 -4.05
C GLN A 50 -9.03 -8.47 -3.20
N LEU A 51 -8.19 -8.79 -2.21
CA LEU A 51 -8.39 -9.93 -1.31
C LEU A 51 -9.27 -9.61 -0.11
N PHE A 52 -9.58 -8.34 0.12
CA PHE A 52 -10.27 -7.86 1.31
C PHE A 52 -11.53 -7.08 0.96
N ASP A 53 -12.59 -7.31 1.72
CA ASP A 53 -13.79 -6.50 1.66
C ASP A 53 -13.57 -5.22 2.49
N PHE A 54 -13.51 -4.09 1.82
CA PHE A 54 -13.50 -2.78 2.43
C PHE A 54 -14.95 -2.31 2.70
N LYS A 55 -15.11 -1.25 3.48
CA LYS A 55 -16.43 -0.68 3.78
C LYS A 55 -17.11 -0.19 2.48
N GLU A 56 -18.41 -0.41 2.36
CA GLU A 56 -19.20 -0.07 1.15
C GLU A 56 -19.13 1.41 0.72
N HIS A 57 -18.82 2.30 1.66
CA HIS A 57 -18.74 3.75 1.39
C HIS A 57 -17.42 4.19 0.74
N HIS A 58 -16.41 3.34 0.70
CA HIS A 58 -15.13 3.70 0.11
C HIS A 58 -15.20 3.67 -1.42
N THR A 59 -14.76 4.77 -2.04
CA THR A 59 -14.57 4.84 -3.49
C THR A 59 -13.10 4.60 -3.82
N PHE A 60 -12.84 3.68 -4.76
CA PHE A 60 -11.50 3.27 -5.17
C PHE A 60 -11.17 3.77 -6.57
N TYR A 61 -9.94 4.26 -6.74
CA TYR A 61 -9.36 4.67 -8.01
C TYR A 61 -8.04 3.96 -8.23
N CYS A 62 -7.76 3.55 -9.45
CA CYS A 62 -6.51 2.91 -9.83
C CYS A 62 -6.21 3.07 -11.33
N ASN A 63 -4.98 3.35 -11.69
CA ASN A 63 -4.52 3.48 -13.07
C ASN A 63 -4.32 2.10 -13.71
N ARG A 64 -5.43 1.41 -14.08
CA ARG A 64 -5.39 0.01 -14.57
C ARG A 64 -5.30 -0.14 -16.08
N GLY A 65 -5.30 0.93 -16.84
CA GLY A 65 -5.26 0.87 -18.30
C GLY A 65 -4.03 0.13 -18.85
N ALA A 66 -2.83 0.58 -18.46
CA ALA A 66 -1.56 -0.03 -18.88
C ALA A 66 -0.84 -0.82 -17.78
N ASN A 67 -1.38 -0.84 -16.56
CA ASN A 67 -0.79 -1.49 -15.38
C ASN A 67 0.64 -0.99 -15.02
N GLY A 68 1.02 0.22 -15.43
CA GLY A 68 2.30 0.84 -15.06
C GLY A 68 2.36 1.16 -13.56
N ILE A 69 3.57 1.28 -13.04
CA ILE A 69 3.82 1.71 -11.65
C ILE A 69 4.10 3.21 -11.56
N ASP A 70 4.17 3.89 -12.69
CA ASP A 70 4.24 5.33 -12.85
C ASP A 70 2.84 5.97 -12.81
N GLY A 71 2.76 7.27 -12.58
CA GLY A 71 1.54 8.06 -12.68
C GLY A 71 0.53 7.90 -11.54
N SER A 72 0.71 6.96 -10.60
CA SER A 72 -0.26 6.73 -9.52
C SER A 72 -0.27 7.86 -8.49
N THR A 73 0.89 8.37 -8.13
CA THR A 73 1.04 9.49 -7.18
C THR A 73 0.53 10.79 -7.79
N SER A 74 0.97 11.12 -8.99
CA SER A 74 0.54 12.36 -9.68
C SER A 74 -0.96 12.36 -9.96
N THR A 75 -1.57 11.23 -10.35
CA THR A 75 -3.03 11.12 -10.51
C THR A 75 -3.76 11.37 -9.18
N ALA A 76 -3.30 10.76 -8.08
CA ALA A 76 -3.90 10.96 -6.76
C ALA A 76 -3.76 12.42 -6.30
N MET A 77 -2.61 13.05 -6.51
CA MET A 77 -2.40 14.46 -6.16
C MET A 77 -3.25 15.41 -7.01
N GLY A 78 -3.36 15.15 -8.32
CA GLY A 78 -4.25 15.92 -9.18
C GLY A 78 -5.71 15.82 -8.76
N PHE A 79 -6.18 14.64 -8.38
CA PHE A 79 -7.52 14.45 -7.82
C PHE A 79 -7.68 15.16 -6.46
N ALA A 80 -6.68 15.10 -5.59
CA ALA A 80 -6.72 15.76 -4.28
C ALA A 80 -6.94 17.28 -4.37
N MET A 81 -6.37 17.92 -5.39
CA MET A 81 -6.48 19.38 -5.60
C MET A 81 -7.91 19.85 -5.86
N ILE A 82 -8.77 19.00 -6.43
CA ILE A 82 -10.15 19.34 -6.79
C ILE A 82 -11.18 18.64 -5.91
N SER A 83 -10.78 17.67 -5.10
CA SER A 83 -11.66 16.90 -4.23
C SER A 83 -12.04 17.70 -2.98
N THR A 84 -13.32 17.67 -2.62
CA THR A 84 -13.82 18.19 -1.34
C THR A 84 -13.63 17.21 -0.19
N SER A 85 -13.42 15.92 -0.50
CA SER A 85 -13.15 14.86 0.46
C SER A 85 -11.66 14.58 0.58
N PRO A 86 -11.18 14.12 1.73
CA PRO A 86 -9.78 13.74 1.88
C PRO A 86 -9.44 12.53 0.98
N ILE A 87 -8.18 12.44 0.58
CA ILE A 87 -7.70 11.31 -0.20
C ILE A 87 -6.67 10.49 0.57
N LEU A 88 -6.69 9.19 0.34
CA LEU A 88 -5.66 8.24 0.76
C LEU A 88 -5.06 7.59 -0.48
N LEU A 89 -3.76 7.80 -0.69
CA LEU A 89 -2.99 7.01 -1.65
C LEU A 89 -2.33 5.84 -0.90
N ILE A 90 -2.57 4.60 -1.36
CA ILE A 90 -1.81 3.43 -0.95
C ILE A 90 -0.94 3.02 -2.13
N THR A 91 0.38 3.04 -1.93
CA THR A 91 1.36 2.79 -3.00
C THR A 91 2.49 1.89 -2.52
N GLY A 92 3.12 1.19 -3.47
CA GLY A 92 4.37 0.50 -3.21
C GLY A 92 5.57 1.44 -3.33
N ASP A 93 6.68 1.04 -2.76
CA ASP A 93 7.96 1.77 -2.77
C ASP A 93 8.43 2.14 -4.19
N LEU A 94 8.50 1.18 -5.10
CA LEU A 94 8.92 1.45 -6.48
C LEU A 94 7.96 2.42 -7.18
N SER A 95 6.65 2.22 -7.06
CA SER A 95 5.66 3.14 -7.66
C SER A 95 5.78 4.54 -7.09
N PHE A 96 6.00 4.67 -5.78
CA PHE A 96 6.24 5.95 -5.14
C PHE A 96 7.49 6.66 -5.70
N PHE A 97 8.62 5.96 -5.79
CA PHE A 97 9.88 6.56 -6.30
C PHE A 97 9.82 6.88 -7.79
N TYR A 98 9.12 6.09 -8.59
CA TYR A 98 8.95 6.36 -10.03
C TYR A 98 8.10 7.59 -10.32
N ASP A 99 7.17 7.95 -9.42
CA ASP A 99 6.23 9.06 -9.62
C ASP A 99 6.31 10.11 -8.50
N ILE A 100 7.46 10.20 -7.85
CA ILE A 100 7.70 11.12 -6.73
C ILE A 100 7.55 12.60 -7.13
N ASN A 101 7.74 12.89 -8.42
CA ASN A 101 7.59 14.24 -8.97
C ASN A 101 6.17 14.82 -8.81
N GLY A 102 5.16 13.98 -8.59
CA GLY A 102 3.82 14.44 -8.26
C GLY A 102 3.71 15.22 -6.95
N LEU A 103 4.75 15.18 -6.09
CA LEU A 103 4.71 15.74 -4.73
C LEU A 103 5.41 17.10 -4.56
N TRP A 104 6.21 17.56 -5.51
CA TRP A 104 7.01 18.79 -5.34
C TRP A 104 6.24 20.10 -5.48
N ASN A 105 4.97 20.05 -5.82
CA ASN A 105 4.12 21.24 -5.97
C ASN A 105 3.54 21.71 -4.60
N GLN A 106 3.11 22.97 -4.54
CA GLN A 106 2.59 23.59 -3.32
C GLN A 106 1.06 23.51 -3.16
N TYR A 107 0.38 22.74 -3.99
CA TYR A 107 -1.09 22.71 -4.05
C TYR A 107 -1.69 21.48 -3.38
N ILE A 108 -0.84 20.61 -2.79
CA ILE A 108 -1.31 19.37 -2.14
C ILE A 108 -2.04 19.71 -0.85
N PRO A 109 -3.32 19.34 -0.72
CA PRO A 109 -4.11 19.68 0.47
C PRO A 109 -3.59 18.98 1.73
N PRO A 110 -3.66 19.64 2.90
CA PRO A 110 -3.19 19.08 4.18
C PRO A 110 -3.90 17.79 4.61
N GLN A 111 -5.14 17.54 4.14
CA GLN A 111 -5.89 16.31 4.39
C GLN A 111 -5.43 15.11 3.55
N THR A 112 -4.45 15.29 2.66
CA THR A 112 -3.88 14.19 1.88
C THR A 112 -3.10 13.22 2.77
N ARG A 113 -3.32 11.93 2.57
CA ARG A 113 -2.63 10.85 3.27
C ARG A 113 -2.00 9.90 2.26
N ILE A 114 -0.75 9.51 2.50
CA ILE A 114 -0.02 8.54 1.66
C ILE A 114 0.49 7.42 2.56
N ILE A 115 0.09 6.19 2.26
CA ILE A 115 0.68 4.97 2.84
C ILE A 115 1.61 4.37 1.80
N ILE A 116 2.86 4.19 2.16
CA ILE A 116 3.87 3.51 1.35
C ILE A 116 4.11 2.14 1.97
N ILE A 117 3.81 1.06 1.24
CA ILE A 117 4.20 -0.29 1.61
C ILE A 117 5.58 -0.53 0.98
N ASN A 118 6.62 -0.49 1.82
CA ASN A 118 8.00 -0.65 1.40
C ASN A 118 8.46 -2.07 1.72
N ASN A 119 8.35 -2.96 0.75
CA ASN A 119 8.84 -4.33 0.84
C ASN A 119 10.25 -4.50 0.22
N GLY A 120 10.88 -3.40 -0.20
CA GLY A 120 12.25 -3.36 -0.70
C GLY A 120 12.39 -3.73 -2.16
N GLY A 121 11.31 -3.62 -2.97
CA GLY A 121 11.37 -3.87 -4.41
C GLY A 121 10.09 -4.38 -5.04
N GLY A 122 10.22 -5.06 -6.18
CA GLY A 122 9.11 -5.58 -6.98
C GLY A 122 8.68 -6.99 -6.56
N ASP A 123 8.15 -7.16 -5.37
CA ASP A 123 7.74 -8.48 -4.82
C ASP A 123 6.69 -9.21 -5.68
N ILE A 124 5.93 -8.49 -6.50
CA ILE A 124 4.99 -9.11 -7.44
C ILE A 124 5.67 -10.14 -8.36
N PHE A 125 6.92 -9.90 -8.75
CA PHE A 125 7.66 -10.80 -9.63
C PHE A 125 8.08 -12.11 -8.97
N ARG A 126 8.00 -12.19 -7.63
CA ARG A 126 8.19 -13.41 -6.83
C ARG A 126 6.89 -14.21 -6.65
N ILE A 127 5.77 -13.59 -7.00
CA ILE A 127 4.41 -14.15 -6.79
C ILE A 127 3.86 -14.72 -8.10
N ILE A 128 4.08 -14.01 -9.21
CA ILE A 128 3.56 -14.42 -10.52
C ILE A 128 4.46 -15.46 -11.17
N PRO A 129 3.87 -16.50 -11.83
CA PRO A 129 4.64 -17.52 -12.53
C PRO A 129 5.47 -16.93 -13.67
N GLY A 130 6.67 -17.49 -13.87
CA GLY A 130 7.60 -17.11 -14.94
C GLY A 130 8.80 -16.34 -14.39
N PRO A 131 8.66 -15.06 -13.97
CA PRO A 131 9.78 -14.31 -13.41
C PRO A 131 10.40 -14.94 -12.15
N ASP A 132 9.60 -15.62 -11.33
CA ASP A 132 10.00 -16.28 -10.08
C ASP A 132 11.04 -17.39 -10.29
N SER A 133 11.12 -17.97 -11.47
CA SER A 133 12.10 -19.01 -11.85
C SER A 133 13.41 -18.45 -12.43
N SER A 134 13.52 -17.13 -12.60
CA SER A 134 14.69 -16.51 -13.20
C SER A 134 15.81 -16.28 -12.20
N ASN A 135 17.04 -16.70 -12.53
CA ASN A 135 18.25 -16.34 -11.75
C ASN A 135 18.56 -14.83 -11.75
N ALA A 136 17.90 -14.07 -12.62
CA ALA A 136 18.03 -12.63 -12.75
C ALA A 136 17.03 -11.84 -11.91
N ILE A 137 16.12 -12.54 -11.18
CA ILE A 137 14.98 -11.91 -10.48
C ILE A 137 15.44 -10.81 -9.52
N ASP A 138 16.41 -11.08 -8.67
CA ASP A 138 16.84 -10.14 -7.63
C ASP A 138 17.52 -8.90 -8.21
N LYS A 139 18.35 -9.09 -9.20
CA LYS A 139 19.21 -8.03 -9.75
C LYS A 139 18.50 -7.14 -10.76
N PHE A 140 17.65 -7.71 -11.63
CA PHE A 140 17.13 -6.99 -12.79
C PHE A 140 15.62 -6.91 -12.85
N ILE A 141 14.88 -7.82 -12.20
CA ILE A 141 13.43 -7.89 -12.31
C ILE A 141 12.77 -7.27 -11.06
N ALA A 142 13.12 -7.75 -9.87
CA ALA A 142 12.55 -7.26 -8.61
C ALA A 142 13.14 -5.92 -8.15
N THR A 143 14.23 -5.46 -8.75
CA THR A 143 14.84 -4.14 -8.47
C THR A 143 14.99 -3.89 -6.97
N GLN A 144 15.66 -4.80 -6.27
CA GLN A 144 15.84 -4.70 -4.82
C GLN A 144 16.56 -3.42 -4.39
N HIS A 145 16.10 -2.82 -3.31
CA HIS A 145 16.67 -1.60 -2.75
C HIS A 145 16.46 -1.50 -1.21
N ASN A 146 17.17 -0.56 -0.59
CA ASN A 146 17.06 -0.21 0.83
C ASN A 146 16.70 1.27 1.04
N LYS A 147 16.03 1.88 0.09
CA LYS A 147 15.64 3.29 0.13
C LYS A 147 14.38 3.48 0.96
N ASN A 148 14.20 4.70 1.48
CA ASN A 148 12.99 5.13 2.17
C ASN A 148 12.58 6.54 1.74
N ALA A 149 11.35 6.92 2.06
CA ALA A 149 10.75 8.18 1.64
C ALA A 149 11.11 9.37 2.55
N LYS A 150 11.81 9.18 3.68
CA LYS A 150 12.00 10.17 4.73
C LYS A 150 12.48 11.54 4.24
N TYR A 151 13.54 11.55 3.44
CA TYR A 151 14.14 12.81 2.98
C TYR A 151 13.29 13.51 1.92
N PHE A 152 12.59 12.75 1.11
CA PHE A 152 11.64 13.29 0.13
C PHE A 152 10.40 13.87 0.82
N ALA A 153 9.85 13.19 1.80
CA ALA A 153 8.76 13.71 2.62
C ALA A 153 9.12 15.06 3.23
N LYS A 154 10.31 15.17 3.83
CA LYS A 154 10.82 16.43 4.37
C LYS A 154 11.00 17.51 3.30
N ALA A 155 11.57 17.16 2.15
CA ALA A 155 11.81 18.12 1.05
C ALA A 155 10.49 18.68 0.47
N PHE A 156 9.42 17.90 0.50
CA PHE A 156 8.10 18.27 -0.03
C PHE A 156 7.10 18.71 1.04
N ASN A 157 7.57 18.99 2.27
CA ASN A 157 6.74 19.47 3.39
C ASN A 157 5.62 18.50 3.79
N PHE A 158 5.90 17.20 3.87
CA PHE A 158 5.03 16.20 4.45
C PHE A 158 5.46 15.86 5.88
N GLU A 159 4.50 15.67 6.79
CA GLU A 159 4.76 14.92 8.02
C GLU A 159 5.09 13.47 7.65
N TYR A 160 6.11 12.90 8.27
CA TYR A 160 6.58 11.55 7.96
C TYR A 160 6.72 10.71 9.22
N SER A 161 6.19 9.49 9.14
CA SER A 161 6.43 8.43 10.10
C SER A 161 6.75 7.11 9.39
N SER A 162 7.49 6.23 10.05
CA SER A 162 7.77 4.89 9.53
C SER A 162 7.67 3.84 10.62
N VAL A 163 7.19 2.65 10.27
CA VAL A 163 6.98 1.51 11.15
C VAL A 163 7.41 0.22 10.47
N ASP A 164 7.78 -0.81 11.26
CA ASP A 164 8.19 -2.12 10.76
C ASP A 164 7.59 -3.30 11.55
N ASN A 165 6.60 -3.02 12.40
CA ASN A 165 5.89 -4.00 13.19
C ASN A 165 4.41 -3.61 13.37
N GLN A 166 3.60 -4.56 13.82
CA GLN A 166 2.15 -4.40 13.90
C GLN A 166 1.73 -3.37 14.96
N ASP A 167 2.33 -3.42 16.15
CA ASP A 167 1.92 -2.57 17.28
C ASP A 167 2.15 -1.09 16.96
N ASP A 168 3.31 -0.76 16.41
CA ASP A 168 3.63 0.61 15.97
C ASP A 168 2.76 1.04 14.79
N PHE A 169 2.42 0.11 13.89
CA PHE A 169 1.51 0.39 12.79
C PHE A 169 0.12 0.75 13.29
N GLU A 170 -0.47 -0.07 14.16
CA GLU A 170 -1.79 0.21 14.74
C GLU A 170 -1.81 1.50 15.55
N LEU A 171 -0.76 1.76 16.33
CA LEU A 171 -0.59 2.99 17.07
C LEU A 171 -0.49 4.21 16.12
N SER A 172 0.30 4.12 15.07
CA SER A 172 0.45 5.20 14.08
C SER A 172 -0.88 5.57 13.41
N LEU A 173 -1.75 4.59 13.15
CA LEU A 173 -3.05 4.83 12.54
C LEU A 173 -3.98 5.68 13.43
N THR A 174 -3.78 5.70 14.75
CA THR A 174 -4.60 6.53 15.66
C THR A 174 -4.43 8.02 15.42
N THR A 175 -3.28 8.44 14.92
CA THR A 175 -2.95 9.85 14.63
C THR A 175 -2.83 10.16 13.15
N PHE A 176 -2.62 9.16 12.32
CA PHE A 176 -2.40 9.33 10.89
C PHE A 176 -3.57 10.02 10.18
N PHE A 177 -4.80 9.63 10.51
CA PHE A 177 -6.01 10.20 9.91
C PHE A 177 -6.52 11.46 10.62
N THR A 178 -5.90 11.89 11.71
CA THR A 178 -6.31 13.13 12.39
C THR A 178 -5.96 14.37 11.55
N PRO A 179 -6.70 15.48 11.70
CA PRO A 179 -6.39 16.74 11.04
C PRO A 179 -4.94 17.18 11.31
N SER A 180 -4.32 17.79 10.31
CA SER A 180 -2.97 18.36 10.39
C SER A 180 -2.87 19.56 9.46
N SER A 181 -1.91 20.44 9.71
CA SER A 181 -1.55 21.55 8.82
C SER A 181 -0.74 21.11 7.59
N LEU A 182 -0.21 19.90 7.60
CA LEU A 182 0.58 19.33 6.51
C LEU A 182 -0.02 17.97 6.06
N PRO A 183 0.16 17.58 4.80
CA PRO A 183 -0.14 16.23 4.36
C PRO A 183 0.80 15.22 5.05
N LYS A 184 0.37 13.95 5.17
CA LYS A 184 1.13 12.93 5.93
C LYS A 184 1.52 11.75 5.07
N ILE A 185 2.74 11.25 5.30
CA ILE A 185 3.25 9.98 4.75
C ILE A 185 3.51 9.02 5.91
N LEU A 186 2.92 7.82 5.82
CA LEU A 186 3.25 6.67 6.67
C LEU A 186 3.92 5.60 5.81
N GLU A 187 5.18 5.34 6.07
CA GLU A 187 5.94 4.27 5.40
C GLU A 187 5.98 3.02 6.27
N ILE A 188 5.51 1.90 5.72
CA ILE A 188 5.42 0.62 6.41
C ILE A 188 6.46 -0.31 5.80
N ASN A 189 7.48 -0.69 6.57
CA ASN A 189 8.58 -1.50 6.09
C ASN A 189 8.34 -2.98 6.35
N THR A 190 8.22 -3.75 5.27
CA THR A 190 8.07 -5.22 5.28
C THR A 190 9.21 -5.92 4.54
N SER A 191 10.31 -5.23 4.23
CA SER A 191 11.43 -5.75 3.43
C SER A 191 12.13 -6.97 4.02
N LYS A 192 11.94 -7.25 5.31
CA LYS A 192 12.48 -8.44 6.01
C LYS A 192 11.53 -9.65 5.97
N ILE A 193 10.36 -9.50 5.37
CA ILE A 193 9.30 -10.51 5.34
C ILE A 193 9.25 -11.15 3.95
N ASP A 194 9.13 -12.46 3.89
CA ASP A 194 8.83 -13.16 2.62
C ASP A 194 7.32 -13.04 2.31
N ASN A 195 6.92 -11.87 1.81
CA ASN A 195 5.53 -11.57 1.45
C ASN A 195 5.02 -12.49 0.34
N ALA A 196 5.90 -12.93 -0.55
CA ALA A 196 5.53 -13.88 -1.60
C ALA A 196 5.13 -15.24 -1.00
N GLN A 197 5.87 -15.73 0.01
CA GLN A 197 5.50 -16.97 0.69
C GLN A 197 4.22 -16.81 1.52
N VAL A 198 4.02 -15.68 2.17
CA VAL A 198 2.76 -15.37 2.88
C VAL A 198 1.58 -15.50 1.92
N LEU A 199 1.66 -14.89 0.74
CA LEU A 199 0.56 -14.93 -0.22
C LEU A 199 0.35 -16.34 -0.82
N ARG A 200 1.42 -17.08 -1.10
CA ARG A 200 1.31 -18.49 -1.53
C ARG A 200 0.62 -19.36 -0.48
N ASN A 201 0.98 -19.19 0.78
CA ASN A 201 0.36 -19.91 1.89
C ASN A 201 -1.12 -19.58 2.03
N TYR A 202 -1.50 -18.30 1.85
CA TYR A 202 -2.89 -17.89 1.81
C TYR A 202 -3.69 -18.64 0.75
N PHE A 203 -3.25 -18.64 -0.50
CA PHE A 203 -3.96 -19.37 -1.56
C PHE A 203 -4.00 -20.87 -1.35
N ASN A 204 -3.00 -21.45 -0.70
CA ASN A 204 -3.01 -22.87 -0.35
C ASN A 204 -4.01 -23.17 0.78
N SER A 205 -4.20 -22.27 1.74
CA SER A 205 -5.18 -22.43 2.82
C SER A 205 -6.64 -22.41 2.33
N LEU A 206 -6.90 -21.79 1.18
CA LEU A 206 -8.24 -21.72 0.58
C LEU A 206 -8.65 -23.01 -0.14
N LYS A 207 -7.70 -23.86 -0.54
CA LYS A 207 -7.97 -25.15 -1.18
C LYS A 207 -8.51 -26.15 -0.15
#